data_bf03040ab6e76c626c80be2a40fce3b4
#
_entry.id   bf03040ab6e76c626c80be2a40fce3b4
#
_cell.length_a   1.000
_cell.length_b   1.000
_cell.length_c   1.000
_cell.angle_alpha   90.00
_cell.angle_beta   90.00
_cell.angle_gamma   90.00
#
_symmetry.space_group_name_H-M   'P 1'
#
loop_
_entity.id
_entity.type
_entity.pdbx_description
1 polymer ?
#
loop_
_entity_poly.entity_id
_entity_poly.type
_entity_poly.pdbx_seq_one_letter_code
_entity_poly.pdbx_strand_id
1 'polypeptide(L)'
;MLYNSGIAWKKSPNKRVSLFGMSGVGKTFISNILRKSKEWFHYSVDYRIGTKYLGEEIIDTFKKEAMKVSLLREHLLNDSIYISSNISFQNLSPLSGFLGKPGDVDMGGIPFKQYLDRQRKHHSAEIGATIDTELFAHKAQDIYGYKHFISDTSGSLCEIVNPNNPNDLVLKALQQSYQLENLFFSCTIFLECEHVFFLREGNKL
;
A
#
# COMPACT_ATOMS: atom_id res chain seq x y z
N MET A 1 -13.52 4.11 15.55
CA MET A 1 -14.01 3.64 16.88
C MET A 1 -12.83 3.12 17.66
N LEU A 2 -12.53 3.73 18.76
CA LEU A 2 -11.50 3.25 19.69
C LEU A 2 -12.11 2.31 20.69
N TYR A 3 -11.36 1.29 21.03
CA TYR A 3 -11.81 0.31 22.01
C TYR A 3 -11.17 0.61 23.35
N ASN A 4 -11.96 0.94 24.33
CA ASN A 4 -11.49 1.29 25.69
C ASN A 4 -10.86 0.10 26.44
N SER A 5 -11.01 -1.11 25.92
CA SER A 5 -10.41 -2.32 26.48
C SER A 5 -10.37 -3.45 25.46
N GLY A 6 -9.53 -4.47 25.72
CA GLY A 6 -9.50 -5.69 24.91
C GLY A 6 -10.83 -6.46 24.92
N ILE A 7 -11.64 -6.30 25.98
CA ILE A 7 -12.97 -6.90 26.08
C ILE A 7 -13.93 -6.19 25.11
N ALA A 8 -13.89 -4.85 25.05
CA ALA A 8 -14.69 -4.07 24.11
C ALA A 8 -14.33 -4.42 22.67
N TRP A 9 -13.03 -4.54 22.36
CA TRP A 9 -12.55 -5.03 21.09
C TRP A 9 -13.12 -6.40 20.71
N LYS A 10 -13.02 -7.37 21.61
CA LYS A 10 -13.52 -8.73 21.35
C LYS A 10 -15.02 -8.77 21.07
N LYS A 11 -15.81 -7.94 21.77
CA LYS A 11 -17.29 -7.87 21.64
C LYS A 11 -17.76 -7.07 20.43
N SER A 12 -16.88 -6.26 19.79
CA SER A 12 -17.28 -5.45 18.64
C SER A 12 -17.72 -6.33 17.47
N PRO A 13 -18.93 -6.12 16.92
CA PRO A 13 -19.42 -6.90 15.78
C PRO A 13 -18.65 -6.59 14.49
N ASN A 14 -18.23 -5.33 14.31
CA ASN A 14 -17.52 -4.86 13.14
C ASN A 14 -16.19 -4.24 13.57
N LYS A 15 -15.08 -4.76 13.05
CA LYS A 15 -13.75 -4.27 13.38
C LYS A 15 -13.09 -3.68 12.14
N ARG A 16 -12.51 -2.48 12.28
CA ARG A 16 -11.70 -1.84 11.25
C ARG A 16 -10.30 -1.59 11.81
N VAL A 17 -9.29 -2.15 11.17
CA VAL A 17 -7.89 -2.12 11.60
C VAL A 17 -7.00 -1.62 10.49
N SER A 18 -6.07 -0.73 10.82
CA SER A 18 -4.96 -0.36 9.95
C SER A 18 -3.64 -0.74 10.59
N LEU A 19 -2.79 -1.38 9.82
CA LEU A 19 -1.43 -1.74 10.21
C LEU A 19 -0.47 -0.72 9.59
N PHE A 20 0.24 -0.01 10.46
CA PHE A 20 1.27 0.95 10.08
C PHE A 20 2.65 0.41 10.47
N GLY A 21 3.67 0.86 9.79
CA GLY A 21 5.04 0.51 10.08
C GLY A 21 5.89 0.41 8.83
N MET A 22 7.18 0.35 8.99
CA MET A 22 8.14 0.23 7.89
C MET A 22 7.94 -1.06 7.07
N SER A 23 8.54 -1.10 5.89
CA SER A 23 8.58 -2.32 5.10
C SER A 23 9.29 -3.43 5.87
N GLY A 24 8.78 -4.66 5.77
CA GLY A 24 9.39 -5.83 6.42
C GLY A 24 8.95 -6.14 7.85
N VAL A 25 8.20 -5.26 8.53
CA VAL A 25 7.75 -5.49 9.93
C VAL A 25 6.60 -6.50 10.08
N GLY A 26 6.19 -7.17 9.01
CA GLY A 26 5.19 -8.25 9.07
C GLY A 26 3.73 -7.79 8.90
N LYS A 27 3.44 -6.57 8.49
CA LYS A 27 2.06 -6.08 8.26
C LYS A 27 1.24 -7.03 7.39
N THR A 28 1.74 -7.32 6.19
CA THR A 28 1.07 -8.21 5.23
C THR A 28 0.93 -9.65 5.75
N PHE A 29 1.86 -10.11 6.58
CA PHE A 29 1.78 -11.43 7.22
C PHE A 29 0.57 -11.49 8.18
N ILE A 30 0.42 -10.50 9.08
CA ILE A 30 -0.71 -10.41 10.00
C ILE A 30 -2.03 -10.27 9.23
N SER A 31 -2.09 -9.41 8.21
CA SER A 31 -3.27 -9.23 7.36
C SER A 31 -3.68 -10.53 6.66
N ASN A 32 -2.71 -11.32 6.19
CA ASN A 32 -2.97 -12.63 5.58
C ASN A 32 -3.52 -13.66 6.57
N ILE A 33 -3.05 -13.66 7.83
CA ILE A 33 -3.60 -14.54 8.89
C ILE A 33 -5.07 -14.20 9.10
N LEU A 34 -5.41 -12.92 9.27
CA LEU A 34 -6.80 -12.49 9.47
C LEU A 34 -7.67 -12.80 8.25
N ARG A 35 -7.20 -12.56 7.04
CA ARG A 35 -7.90 -12.88 5.80
C ARG A 35 -8.25 -14.37 5.69
N LYS A 36 -7.39 -15.27 6.16
CA LYS A 36 -7.63 -16.72 6.13
C LYS A 36 -8.84 -17.15 6.96
N SER A 37 -9.26 -16.35 7.95
CA SER A 37 -10.48 -16.61 8.73
C SER A 37 -11.78 -16.43 7.93
N LYS A 38 -11.71 -15.80 6.74
CA LYS A 38 -12.83 -15.44 5.86
C LYS A 38 -13.83 -14.45 6.47
N GLU A 39 -13.53 -13.86 7.62
CA GLU A 39 -14.33 -12.81 8.24
C GLU A 39 -13.76 -11.41 8.01
N TRP A 40 -12.51 -11.33 7.52
CA TRP A 40 -11.76 -10.09 7.30
C TRP A 40 -11.55 -9.82 5.82
N PHE A 41 -12.01 -8.66 5.38
CA PHE A 41 -11.56 -8.11 4.10
C PHE A 41 -10.17 -7.52 4.28
N HIS A 42 -9.23 -7.89 3.40
CA HIS A 42 -7.87 -7.37 3.41
C HIS A 42 -7.67 -6.41 2.26
N TYR A 43 -7.34 -5.17 2.57
CA TYR A 43 -6.92 -4.14 1.64
C TYR A 43 -5.43 -3.89 1.78
N SER A 44 -4.66 -4.02 0.71
CA SER A 44 -3.23 -3.69 0.70
C SER A 44 -2.98 -2.48 -0.18
N VAL A 45 -2.38 -1.44 0.41
CA VAL A 45 -2.01 -0.21 -0.29
C VAL A 45 -0.99 -0.52 -1.39
N ASP A 46 0.05 -1.31 -1.09
CA ASP A 46 1.08 -1.67 -2.07
C ASP A 46 0.52 -2.47 -3.25
N TYR A 47 -0.38 -3.42 -2.99
CA TYR A 47 -1.09 -4.14 -4.05
C TYR A 47 -1.90 -3.18 -4.94
N ARG A 48 -2.56 -2.21 -4.33
CA ARG A 48 -3.36 -1.21 -5.04
C ARG A 48 -2.50 -0.27 -5.87
N ILE A 49 -1.33 0.15 -5.36
CA ILE A 49 -0.32 0.90 -6.11
C ILE A 49 0.07 0.14 -7.36
N GLY A 50 0.49 -1.11 -7.21
CA GLY A 50 1.02 -1.92 -8.31
C GLY A 50 -0.02 -2.34 -9.34
N THR A 51 -1.32 -2.40 -8.98
CA THR A 51 -2.37 -2.85 -9.90
C THR A 51 -3.14 -1.69 -10.54
N LYS A 52 -3.68 -0.77 -9.73
CA LYS A 52 -4.50 0.33 -10.26
C LYS A 52 -3.67 1.52 -10.73
N TYR A 53 -2.69 1.93 -9.92
CA TYR A 53 -2.04 3.21 -10.14
C TYR A 53 -0.80 3.12 -11.03
N LEU A 54 0.01 2.08 -10.89
CA LEU A 54 1.26 1.90 -11.64
C LEU A 54 1.27 0.64 -12.51
N GLY A 55 0.16 -0.08 -12.62
CA GLY A 55 0.11 -1.33 -13.36
C GLY A 55 0.53 -1.20 -14.81
N GLU A 56 0.10 -0.13 -15.49
CA GLU A 56 0.44 0.15 -16.87
C GLU A 56 1.92 0.54 -17.03
N GLU A 57 2.42 1.46 -16.19
CA GLU A 57 3.84 1.87 -16.21
C GLU A 57 4.80 0.71 -15.90
N ILE A 58 4.39 -0.19 -15.01
CA ILE A 58 5.16 -1.40 -14.70
C ILE A 58 5.27 -2.28 -15.96
N ILE A 59 4.14 -2.57 -16.58
CA ILE A 59 4.10 -3.40 -17.81
C ILE A 59 4.88 -2.73 -18.93
N ASP A 60 4.71 -1.44 -19.15
CA ASP A 60 5.41 -0.70 -20.19
C ASP A 60 6.92 -0.66 -19.96
N THR A 61 7.36 -0.63 -18.72
CA THR A 61 8.78 -0.74 -18.40
C THR A 61 9.33 -2.10 -18.86
N PHE A 62 8.64 -3.20 -18.58
CA PHE A 62 9.05 -4.53 -19.04
C PHE A 62 8.98 -4.68 -20.57
N LYS A 63 7.93 -4.13 -21.20
CA LYS A 63 7.83 -4.11 -22.66
C LYS A 63 9.00 -3.35 -23.30
N LYS A 64 9.38 -2.18 -22.76
CA LYS A 64 10.54 -1.41 -23.26
C LYS A 64 11.83 -2.22 -23.20
N GLU A 65 12.06 -2.97 -22.13
CA GLU A 65 13.23 -3.85 -22.04
C GLU A 65 13.14 -5.03 -23.01
N ALA A 66 12.00 -5.68 -23.13
CA ALA A 66 11.78 -6.77 -24.07
C ALA A 66 11.98 -6.34 -25.53
N MET A 67 11.59 -5.11 -25.90
CA MET A 67 11.77 -4.56 -27.23
C MET A 67 13.25 -4.37 -27.64
N LYS A 68 14.18 -4.42 -26.71
CA LYS A 68 15.63 -4.40 -27.01
C LYS A 68 16.13 -5.75 -27.55
N VAL A 69 15.41 -6.83 -27.28
CA VAL A 69 15.73 -8.18 -27.73
C VAL A 69 14.99 -8.47 -29.01
N SER A 70 15.71 -8.74 -30.13
CA SER A 70 15.13 -8.86 -31.47
C SER A 70 14.05 -9.93 -31.56
N LEU A 71 14.25 -11.11 -30.94
CA LEU A 71 13.28 -12.20 -30.89
C LEU A 71 11.97 -11.76 -30.18
N LEU A 72 12.08 -11.12 -29.02
CA LEU A 72 10.89 -10.68 -28.26
C LEU A 72 10.17 -9.54 -28.99
N ARG A 73 10.92 -8.62 -29.60
CA ARG A 73 10.38 -7.52 -30.40
C ARG A 73 9.53 -8.05 -31.56
N GLU A 74 10.04 -9.01 -32.32
CA GLU A 74 9.30 -9.59 -33.45
C GLU A 74 7.96 -10.17 -33.00
N HIS A 75 7.98 -10.95 -31.92
CA HIS A 75 6.77 -11.58 -31.40
C HIS A 75 5.80 -10.61 -30.72
N LEU A 76 6.29 -9.54 -30.14
CA LEU A 76 5.44 -8.48 -29.57
C LEU A 76 4.75 -7.66 -30.68
N LEU A 77 5.47 -7.40 -31.80
CA LEU A 77 4.93 -6.61 -32.92
C LEU A 77 3.91 -7.38 -33.75
N ASN A 78 3.97 -8.69 -33.77
CA ASN A 78 3.01 -9.52 -34.52
C ASN A 78 1.94 -10.18 -33.61
N ASP A 79 1.81 -9.69 -32.36
CA ASP A 79 0.84 -10.14 -31.35
C ASP A 79 0.92 -11.65 -31.01
N SER A 80 2.07 -12.30 -31.26
CA SER A 80 2.28 -13.72 -30.91
C SER A 80 2.51 -13.93 -29.43
N ILE A 81 2.98 -12.90 -28.71
CA ILE A 81 3.16 -12.88 -27.26
C ILE A 81 2.64 -11.59 -26.66
N TYR A 82 2.32 -11.63 -25.38
CA TYR A 82 2.04 -10.42 -24.61
C TYR A 82 2.81 -10.46 -23.27
N ILE A 83 3.05 -9.30 -22.68
CA ILE A 83 3.66 -9.15 -21.36
C ILE A 83 2.60 -8.66 -20.39
N SER A 84 2.45 -9.34 -19.28
CA SER A 84 1.62 -8.93 -18.16
C SER A 84 2.37 -9.07 -16.83
N SER A 85 1.98 -8.31 -15.83
CA SER A 85 2.51 -8.44 -14.48
C SER A 85 1.64 -9.38 -13.66
N ASN A 86 2.27 -10.23 -12.84
CA ASN A 86 1.58 -11.06 -11.85
C ASN A 86 1.79 -10.45 -10.47
N ILE A 87 1.09 -9.34 -10.19
CA ILE A 87 1.10 -8.69 -8.88
C ILE A 87 0.02 -9.33 -8.01
N SER A 88 0.41 -9.77 -6.82
CA SER A 88 -0.48 -10.31 -5.80
C SER A 88 -0.09 -9.78 -4.43
N PHE A 89 -0.94 -10.03 -3.40
CA PHE A 89 -0.61 -9.69 -2.01
C PHE A 89 0.72 -10.29 -1.51
N GLN A 90 1.18 -11.38 -2.13
CA GLN A 90 2.41 -12.08 -1.75
C GLN A 90 3.57 -11.80 -2.71
N ASN A 91 3.28 -11.23 -3.87
CA ASN A 91 4.28 -10.93 -4.88
C ASN A 91 4.15 -9.49 -5.37
N LEU A 92 4.97 -8.62 -4.83
CA LEU A 92 5.10 -7.22 -5.25
C LEU A 92 6.40 -6.99 -6.05
N SER A 93 7.09 -8.05 -6.47
CA SER A 93 8.35 -7.95 -7.21
C SER A 93 8.26 -7.08 -8.47
N PRO A 94 7.16 -7.09 -9.26
CA PRO A 94 7.06 -6.22 -10.42
C PRO A 94 7.07 -4.72 -10.05
N LEU A 95 6.44 -4.34 -8.94
CA LEU A 95 6.47 -2.97 -8.42
C LEU A 95 7.88 -2.58 -7.98
N SER A 96 8.56 -3.45 -7.21
CA SER A 96 9.94 -3.22 -6.78
C SER A 96 10.90 -3.13 -7.98
N GLY A 97 10.71 -3.97 -8.99
CA GLY A 97 11.48 -3.95 -10.24
C GLY A 97 11.27 -2.66 -11.04
N PHE A 98 10.03 -2.16 -11.08
CA PHE A 98 9.73 -0.86 -11.67
C PHE A 98 10.42 0.29 -10.93
N LEU A 99 10.36 0.32 -9.61
CA LEU A 99 11.00 1.39 -8.83
C LEU A 99 12.51 1.40 -9.05
N GLY A 100 13.13 0.24 -9.08
CA GLY A 100 14.57 0.10 -9.34
C GLY A 100 15.44 0.69 -8.23
N LYS A 101 16.74 0.74 -8.49
CA LYS A 101 17.74 1.37 -7.62
C LYS A 101 18.56 2.36 -8.43
N PRO A 102 18.85 3.57 -7.90
CA PRO A 102 19.72 4.50 -8.60
C PRO A 102 21.14 3.94 -8.62
N GLY A 103 21.84 4.06 -9.76
CA GLY A 103 23.19 3.56 -9.90
C GLY A 103 23.64 3.36 -11.33
N ASP A 104 24.75 2.68 -11.47
CA ASP A 104 25.32 2.33 -12.77
C ASP A 104 24.40 1.36 -13.52
N VAL A 105 24.07 1.71 -14.75
CA VAL A 105 23.19 0.92 -15.62
C VAL A 105 23.79 -0.45 -15.94
N ASP A 106 25.11 -0.52 -16.13
CA ASP A 106 25.83 -1.76 -16.43
C ASP A 106 25.85 -2.72 -15.23
N MET A 107 25.63 -2.18 -14.02
CA MET A 107 25.51 -2.93 -12.77
C MET A 107 24.03 -3.17 -12.37
N GLY A 108 23.08 -2.95 -13.28
CA GLY A 108 21.66 -3.15 -13.03
C GLY A 108 20.97 -2.00 -12.30
N GLY A 109 21.64 -0.85 -12.18
CA GLY A 109 21.04 0.39 -11.68
C GLY A 109 20.24 1.12 -12.76
N ILE A 110 19.58 2.21 -12.36
CA ILE A 110 18.91 3.12 -13.29
C ILE A 110 19.45 4.54 -13.11
N PRO A 111 19.45 5.39 -14.16
CA PRO A 111 19.85 6.78 -14.07
C PRO A 111 19.07 7.51 -12.97
N PHE A 112 19.75 8.36 -12.19
CA PHE A 112 19.16 9.05 -11.05
C PHE A 112 17.91 9.86 -11.41
N LYS A 113 17.89 10.52 -12.58
CA LYS A 113 16.71 11.25 -13.07
C LYS A 113 15.51 10.32 -13.25
N GLN A 114 15.72 9.14 -13.82
CA GLN A 114 14.66 8.15 -14.02
C GLN A 114 14.18 7.58 -12.68
N TYR A 115 15.10 7.35 -11.76
CA TYR A 115 14.75 6.94 -10.38
C TYR A 115 13.85 7.98 -9.71
N LEU A 116 14.21 9.26 -9.73
CA LEU A 116 13.39 10.33 -9.15
C LEU A 116 12.00 10.42 -9.80
N ASP A 117 11.90 10.26 -11.11
CA ASP A 117 10.60 10.26 -11.79
C ASP A 117 9.71 9.12 -11.31
N ARG A 118 10.28 7.91 -11.20
CA ARG A 118 9.56 6.73 -10.67
C ARG A 118 9.14 6.89 -9.21
N GLN A 119 9.99 7.52 -8.37
CA GLN A 119 9.65 7.81 -6.97
C GLN A 119 8.50 8.82 -6.87
N ARG A 120 8.47 9.85 -7.71
CA ARG A 120 7.34 10.80 -7.76
C ARG A 120 6.03 10.15 -8.17
N LYS A 121 6.07 9.26 -9.18
CA LYS A 121 4.91 8.49 -9.58
C LYS A 121 4.42 7.56 -8.46
N HIS A 122 5.35 6.89 -7.78
CA HIS A 122 5.03 6.04 -6.62
C HIS A 122 4.39 6.85 -5.50
N HIS A 123 4.95 7.98 -5.13
CA HIS A 123 4.41 8.88 -4.10
C HIS A 123 2.96 9.31 -4.43
N SER A 124 2.68 9.72 -5.67
CA SER A 124 1.33 10.08 -6.09
C SER A 124 0.37 8.87 -6.07
N ALA A 125 0.85 7.69 -6.46
CA ALA A 125 0.10 6.45 -6.43
C ALA A 125 -0.22 6.00 -5.00
N GLU A 126 0.72 6.18 -4.08
CA GLU A 126 0.58 5.86 -2.66
C GLU A 126 -0.50 6.73 -1.99
N ILE A 127 -0.50 8.03 -2.27
CA ILE A 127 -1.57 8.95 -1.81
C ILE A 127 -2.92 8.44 -2.31
N GLY A 128 -3.06 8.19 -3.61
CA GLY A 128 -4.32 7.73 -4.20
C GLY A 128 -4.77 6.37 -3.64
N ALA A 129 -3.85 5.42 -3.50
CA ALA A 129 -4.15 4.11 -2.95
C ALA A 129 -4.55 4.18 -1.47
N THR A 130 -3.95 5.09 -0.70
CA THR A 130 -4.32 5.28 0.71
C THR A 130 -5.70 5.92 0.84
N ILE A 131 -6.05 6.88 -0.02
CA ILE A 131 -7.40 7.46 -0.08
C ILE A 131 -8.46 6.41 -0.47
N ASP A 132 -8.13 5.50 -1.39
CA ASP A 132 -9.03 4.41 -1.80
C ASP A 132 -9.41 3.47 -0.62
N THR A 133 -8.68 3.50 0.51
CA THR A 133 -8.97 2.66 1.70
C THR A 133 -10.40 2.85 2.19
N GLU A 134 -10.90 4.09 2.23
CA GLU A 134 -12.27 4.40 2.64
C GLU A 134 -13.30 3.73 1.73
N LEU A 135 -13.12 3.88 0.43
CA LEU A 135 -13.98 3.24 -0.56
C LEU A 135 -14.04 1.72 -0.38
N PHE A 136 -12.89 1.09 -0.12
CA PHE A 136 -12.82 -0.36 0.07
C PHE A 136 -13.35 -0.81 1.42
N ALA A 137 -13.27 0.00 2.47
CA ALA A 137 -13.92 -0.29 3.74
C ALA A 137 -15.44 -0.38 3.60
N HIS A 138 -16.05 0.49 2.78
CA HIS A 138 -17.48 0.40 2.44
C HIS A 138 -17.78 -0.81 1.55
N LYS A 139 -17.04 -1.00 0.45
CA LYS A 139 -17.22 -2.16 -0.43
C LYS A 139 -17.09 -3.50 0.28
N ALA A 140 -16.19 -3.60 1.25
CA ALA A 140 -16.00 -4.82 2.04
C ALA A 140 -17.29 -5.26 2.73
N GLN A 141 -18.05 -4.30 3.25
CA GLN A 141 -19.32 -4.55 3.92
C GLN A 141 -20.48 -4.66 2.92
N ASP A 142 -20.63 -3.65 2.04
CA ASP A 142 -21.85 -3.47 1.24
C ASP A 142 -21.94 -4.45 0.06
N ILE A 143 -20.78 -4.83 -0.52
CA ILE A 143 -20.74 -5.72 -1.69
C ILE A 143 -20.40 -7.15 -1.27
N TYR A 144 -19.41 -7.31 -0.39
CA TYR A 144 -18.86 -8.62 -0.08
C TYR A 144 -19.36 -9.20 1.24
N GLY A 145 -20.06 -8.41 2.09
CA GLY A 145 -20.63 -8.85 3.36
C GLY A 145 -19.61 -9.19 4.45
N TYR A 146 -18.36 -8.71 4.33
CA TYR A 146 -17.36 -8.95 5.36
C TYR A 146 -17.69 -8.22 6.65
N LYS A 147 -17.57 -8.90 7.78
CA LYS A 147 -17.79 -8.32 9.10
C LYS A 147 -16.66 -7.37 9.50
N HIS A 148 -15.44 -7.68 9.10
CA HIS A 148 -14.25 -6.98 9.55
C HIS A 148 -13.42 -6.50 8.36
N PHE A 149 -12.69 -5.41 8.56
CA PHE A 149 -11.81 -4.80 7.56
C PHE A 149 -10.42 -4.62 8.14
N ILE A 150 -9.40 -5.00 7.38
CA ILE A 150 -8.01 -4.71 7.70
C ILE A 150 -7.31 -4.12 6.49
N SER A 151 -6.55 -3.04 6.70
CA SER A 151 -5.60 -2.56 5.70
C SER A 151 -4.17 -2.65 6.20
N ASP A 152 -3.27 -3.02 5.30
CA ASP A 152 -1.84 -2.79 5.47
C ASP A 152 -1.45 -1.57 4.63
N THR A 153 -0.85 -0.58 5.31
CA THR A 153 -0.32 0.61 4.64
C THR A 153 1.04 0.31 4.03
N SER A 154 1.44 1.15 3.06
CA SER A 154 2.82 1.17 2.60
C SER A 154 3.80 1.51 3.73
N GLY A 155 5.09 1.29 3.49
CA GLY A 155 6.15 1.60 4.46
C GLY A 155 6.42 3.10 4.64
N SER A 156 5.93 3.93 3.73
CA SER A 156 6.23 5.37 3.62
C SER A 156 5.06 6.29 4.02
N LEU A 157 4.07 5.78 4.74
CA LEU A 157 2.90 6.58 5.11
C LEU A 157 3.27 7.94 5.76
N CYS A 158 4.33 7.98 6.56
CA CYS A 158 4.79 9.22 7.18
C CYS A 158 5.31 10.26 6.18
N GLU A 159 5.66 9.86 4.97
CA GLU A 159 6.16 10.76 3.92
C GLU A 159 5.02 11.41 3.13
N ILE A 160 3.84 10.78 3.11
CA ILE A 160 2.68 11.25 2.34
C ILE A 160 1.65 12.01 3.18
N VAL A 161 1.84 12.09 4.50
CA VAL A 161 0.94 12.72 5.47
C VAL A 161 1.57 14.01 5.99
N ASN A 162 0.79 15.08 6.03
CA ASN A 162 1.16 16.31 6.75
C ASN A 162 0.34 16.45 8.03
N PRO A 163 0.89 16.08 9.21
CA PRO A 163 0.16 16.11 10.48
C PRO A 163 -0.23 17.52 10.94
N ASN A 164 0.43 18.56 10.41
CA ASN A 164 0.14 19.95 10.73
C ASN A 164 -0.96 20.55 9.84
N ASN A 165 -1.42 19.82 8.84
CA ASN A 165 -2.50 20.26 7.96
C ASN A 165 -3.81 19.53 8.31
N PRO A 166 -4.78 20.21 8.99
CA PRO A 166 -6.05 19.58 9.33
C PRO A 166 -6.91 19.22 8.12
N ASN A 167 -6.54 19.71 6.94
CA ASN A 167 -7.18 19.41 5.67
C ASN A 167 -6.41 18.40 4.81
N ASP A 168 -5.40 17.74 5.36
CA ASP A 168 -4.69 16.68 4.65
C ASP A 168 -5.65 15.57 4.21
N LEU A 169 -5.64 15.28 2.90
CA LEU A 169 -6.59 14.34 2.31
C LEU A 169 -6.34 12.89 2.77
N VAL A 170 -5.07 12.53 2.99
CA VAL A 170 -4.71 11.19 3.44
C VAL A 170 -5.15 10.98 4.88
N LEU A 171 -4.92 11.98 5.75
CA LEU A 171 -5.40 11.96 7.13
C LEU A 171 -6.92 11.83 7.19
N LYS A 172 -7.65 12.64 6.41
CA LYS A 172 -9.11 12.57 6.36
C LYS A 172 -9.61 11.21 5.90
N ALA A 173 -9.02 10.65 4.84
CA ALA A 173 -9.40 9.33 4.35
C ALA A 173 -9.15 8.23 5.40
N LEU A 174 -8.04 8.29 6.12
CA LEU A 174 -7.75 7.37 7.21
C LEU A 174 -8.73 7.54 8.38
N GLN A 175 -9.03 8.77 8.79
CA GLN A 175 -10.01 9.05 9.84
C GLN A 175 -11.39 8.48 9.49
N GLN A 176 -11.87 8.72 8.29
CA GLN A 176 -13.16 8.22 7.80
C GLN A 176 -13.19 6.69 7.70
N SER A 177 -12.14 6.09 7.13
CA SER A 177 -12.03 4.63 6.97
C SER A 177 -12.12 3.88 8.29
N TYR A 178 -11.57 4.45 9.36
CA TYR A 178 -11.52 3.81 10.69
C TYR A 178 -12.47 4.42 11.71
N GLN A 179 -13.31 5.39 11.28
CA GLN A 179 -14.27 6.10 12.14
C GLN A 179 -13.57 6.71 13.38
N LEU A 180 -12.40 7.31 13.16
CA LEU A 180 -11.61 7.95 14.20
C LEU A 180 -11.97 9.43 14.26
N GLU A 181 -12.32 9.94 15.45
CA GLU A 181 -12.65 11.36 15.64
C GLU A 181 -11.40 12.25 15.62
N ASN A 182 -10.27 11.74 16.10
CA ASN A 182 -8.98 12.44 16.11
C ASN A 182 -7.83 11.46 15.85
N LEU A 183 -7.06 11.72 14.79
CA LEU A 183 -5.86 10.96 14.47
C LEU A 183 -4.64 11.82 14.83
N PHE A 184 -3.90 11.44 15.87
CA PHE A 184 -2.60 12.03 16.16
C PHE A 184 -1.50 11.11 15.67
N PHE A 185 -0.71 11.57 14.70
CA PHE A 185 0.53 10.92 14.33
C PHE A 185 1.65 11.45 15.23
N SER A 186 2.20 10.60 16.05
CA SER A 186 3.54 10.80 16.58
C SER A 186 4.51 10.13 15.64
N CYS A 187 5.06 10.87 14.70
CA CYS A 187 6.16 10.39 13.88
C CYS A 187 7.44 10.46 14.72
N THR A 188 7.60 9.54 15.65
CA THR A 188 8.89 9.37 16.32
C THR A 188 9.72 8.52 15.40
N ILE A 189 10.78 9.11 14.82
CA ILE A 189 11.78 8.37 14.06
C ILE A 189 12.53 7.48 15.07
N PHE A 190 12.07 6.24 15.18
CA PHE A 190 12.84 5.21 15.87
C PHE A 190 13.70 4.50 14.82
N LEU A 191 14.99 4.69 14.92
CA LEU A 191 16.00 3.99 14.11
C LEU A 191 16.11 2.51 14.41
N GLU A 192 15.38 2.02 15.41
CA GLU A 192 15.33 0.61 15.80
C GLU A 192 13.90 0.29 16.25
N CYS A 193 13.06 -0.27 15.37
CA CYS A 193 11.74 -0.71 15.81
C CYS A 193 11.22 -1.94 15.10
N GLU A 194 11.22 -3.03 15.83
CA GLU A 194 10.42 -4.25 15.62
C GLU A 194 8.96 -4.07 16.08
N HIS A 195 8.32 -2.92 15.89
CA HIS A 195 6.99 -2.68 16.46
C HIS A 195 5.93 -2.39 15.40
N VAL A 196 4.87 -3.18 15.43
CA VAL A 196 3.62 -2.92 14.74
C VAL A 196 2.81 -1.95 15.60
N PHE A 197 2.51 -0.76 15.07
CA PHE A 197 1.71 0.22 15.79
C PHE A 197 0.23 0.09 15.46
N PHE A 198 -0.58 0.01 16.52
CA PHE A 198 -2.00 0.25 16.45
C PHE A 198 -2.26 1.74 16.69
N LEU A 199 -3.12 2.35 15.87
CA LEU A 199 -3.52 3.74 16.12
C LEU A 199 -4.25 3.84 17.46
N ARG A 200 -3.74 4.70 18.32
CA ARG A 200 -4.36 5.05 19.59
C ARG A 200 -4.71 6.54 19.59
N GLU A 201 -5.89 6.89 20.04
CA GLU A 201 -6.24 8.28 20.34
C GLU A 201 -5.28 8.84 21.39
N GLY A 202 -4.70 10.01 21.09
CA GLY A 202 -3.90 10.71 22.08
C GLY A 202 -4.78 11.19 23.22
N ASN A 203 -4.47 10.80 24.45
CA ASN A 203 -5.02 11.47 25.61
C ASN A 203 -4.59 12.93 25.57
N LYS A 204 -5.55 13.84 25.66
CA LYS A 204 -5.25 15.23 25.99
C LYS A 204 -4.50 15.25 27.33
N LEU A 205 -3.27 15.76 27.32
CA LEU A 205 -2.61 16.28 28.51
C LEU A 205 -3.21 17.63 28.84
#